data_de4956d9dc460b8fb6c0da1f4e6ae3e9
#
_entry.id   de4956d9dc460b8fb6c0da1f4e6ae3e9
#
_cell.length_a   1.000
_cell.length_b   1.000
_cell.length_c   1.000
_cell.angle_alpha   90.00
_cell.angle_beta   90.00
_cell.angle_gamma   90.00
#
_symmetry.space_group_name_H-M   'P 1'
#
loop_
_entity.id
_entity.type
_entity.pdbx_description
1 polymer ?
#
loop_
_entity_poly.entity_id
_entity_poly.type
_entity_poly.pdbx_seq_one_letter_code
_entity_poly.pdbx_strand_id
1 'polypeptide(L)'
;RRSSDLAQDVLNGVLANSEAIDARISEYAIDWTLERMPAVDRNILRVAVYEMFFAAEKLVPNVAINEAVEIAKIYGTDDTPRFINGVLGKMVRSDV
;
A
#
# COMPACT_ATOMS: atom_id res chain seq x y z
N ARG A 1 22.92 2.55 -6.98
CA ARG A 1 21.86 1.74 -7.55
C ARG A 1 20.89 2.59 -8.35
N ARG A 2 20.47 2.14 -9.52
CA ARG A 2 19.57 2.91 -10.38
C ARG A 2 18.13 2.86 -9.90
N SER A 3 17.38 3.94 -10.17
CA SER A 3 15.95 4.02 -9.84
C SER A 3 15.15 2.85 -10.42
N SER A 4 15.47 2.43 -11.64
CA SER A 4 14.78 1.33 -12.30
C SER A 4 14.98 0.01 -11.55
N ASP A 5 16.14 -0.19 -10.93
CA ASP A 5 16.41 -1.40 -10.13
C ASP A 5 15.59 -1.39 -8.85
N LEU A 6 15.43 -0.22 -8.21
CA LEU A 6 14.61 -0.09 -7.01
C LEU A 6 13.13 -0.35 -7.32
N ALA A 7 12.63 0.21 -8.43
CA ALA A 7 11.25 0.01 -8.84
C ALA A 7 10.99 -1.47 -9.14
N GLN A 8 11.94 -2.14 -9.80
CA GLN A 8 11.81 -3.56 -10.12
C GLN A 8 11.82 -4.42 -8.85
N ASP A 9 12.65 -4.06 -7.87
CA ASP A 9 12.72 -4.77 -6.59
C ASP A 9 11.39 -4.66 -5.82
N VAL A 10 10.78 -3.49 -5.80
CA VAL A 10 9.48 -3.28 -5.15
C VAL A 10 8.42 -4.12 -5.86
N LEU A 11 8.36 -4.04 -7.19
CA LEU A 11 7.39 -4.81 -7.96
C LEU A 11 7.54 -6.32 -7.73
N ASN A 12 8.76 -6.81 -7.78
CA ASN A 12 9.04 -8.23 -7.53
C ASN A 12 8.65 -8.63 -6.12
N GLY A 13 8.91 -7.78 -5.14
CA GLY A 13 8.56 -8.03 -3.75
C GLY A 13 7.05 -8.08 -3.53
N VAL A 14 6.31 -7.17 -4.16
CA VAL A 14 4.85 -7.17 -4.10
C VAL A 14 4.30 -8.47 -4.69
N LEU A 15 4.80 -8.87 -5.85
CA LEU A 15 4.35 -10.10 -6.51
C LEU A 15 4.68 -11.34 -5.66
N ALA A 16 5.85 -11.39 -5.10
CA ALA A 16 6.29 -12.54 -4.29
C ALA A 16 5.48 -12.69 -3.00
N ASN A 17 4.94 -11.58 -2.48
CA ASN A 17 4.20 -11.57 -1.22
C ASN A 17 2.71 -11.26 -1.40
N SER A 18 2.19 -11.40 -2.61
CA SER A 18 0.85 -10.92 -2.98
C SER A 18 -0.27 -11.49 -2.10
N GLU A 19 -0.23 -12.77 -1.78
CA GLU A 19 -1.29 -13.37 -0.95
C GLU A 19 -1.32 -12.76 0.45
N ALA A 20 -0.15 -12.64 1.08
CA ALA A 20 -0.05 -12.06 2.43
C ALA A 20 -0.41 -10.59 2.45
N ILE A 21 0.02 -9.84 1.43
CA ILE A 21 -0.29 -8.42 1.29
C ILE A 21 -1.80 -8.23 1.12
N ASP A 22 -2.41 -8.97 0.20
CA ASP A 22 -3.85 -8.85 -0.07
C ASP A 22 -4.68 -9.27 1.15
N ALA A 23 -4.25 -10.27 1.90
CA ALA A 23 -4.92 -10.67 3.12
C ALA A 23 -4.91 -9.55 4.17
N ARG A 24 -3.79 -8.86 4.32
CA ARG A 24 -3.72 -7.72 5.25
C ARG A 24 -4.63 -6.57 4.81
N ILE A 25 -4.63 -6.26 3.52
CA ILE A 25 -5.50 -5.20 3.00
C ILE A 25 -6.97 -5.55 3.26
N SER A 26 -7.37 -6.77 2.96
CA SER A 26 -8.75 -7.23 3.15
C SER A 26 -9.20 -7.15 4.60
N GLU A 27 -8.29 -7.35 5.53
CA GLU A 27 -8.58 -7.27 6.97
C GLU A 27 -8.98 -5.87 7.40
N TYR A 28 -8.45 -4.83 6.76
CA TYR A 28 -8.67 -3.43 7.15
C TYR A 28 -9.55 -2.63 6.19
N ALA A 29 -9.73 -3.09 4.97
CA ALA A 29 -10.60 -2.45 3.99
C ALA A 29 -11.99 -3.11 4.04
N ILE A 30 -12.71 -2.85 5.12
CA ILE A 30 -13.93 -3.57 5.48
C ILE A 30 -15.05 -3.45 4.45
N ASP A 31 -15.24 -2.26 3.90
CA ASP A 31 -16.36 -1.98 2.99
C ASP A 31 -16.04 -2.24 1.52
N TRP A 32 -14.79 -2.57 1.21
CA TRP A 32 -14.34 -2.77 -0.16
C TRP A 32 -13.54 -4.04 -0.29
N THR A 33 -13.99 -4.97 -1.12
CA THR A 33 -13.15 -6.11 -1.49
C THR A 33 -12.08 -5.63 -2.47
N LEU A 34 -10.96 -6.35 -2.50
CA LEU A 34 -9.88 -6.02 -3.44
C LEU A 34 -10.37 -6.00 -4.88
N GLU A 35 -11.27 -6.92 -5.23
CA GLU A 35 -11.83 -7.03 -6.57
C GLU A 35 -12.63 -5.80 -6.98
N ARG A 36 -13.28 -5.15 -6.02
CA ARG A 36 -14.11 -3.97 -6.26
C ARG A 36 -13.35 -2.67 -6.20
N MET A 37 -12.16 -2.68 -5.60
CA MET A 37 -11.34 -1.47 -5.53
C MET A 37 -10.92 -1.01 -6.92
N PRO A 38 -10.89 0.29 -7.17
CA PRO A 38 -10.20 0.80 -8.36
C PRO A 38 -8.76 0.30 -8.37
N ALA A 39 -8.24 0.00 -9.54
CA ALA A 39 -6.89 -0.54 -9.68
C ALA A 39 -5.83 0.36 -9.04
N VAL A 40 -5.98 1.67 -9.17
CA VAL A 40 -5.05 2.64 -8.58
C VAL A 40 -5.00 2.47 -7.06
N ASP A 41 -6.18 2.44 -6.42
CA ASP A 41 -6.28 2.30 -4.96
C ASP A 41 -5.63 1.00 -4.49
N ARG A 42 -5.98 -0.09 -5.15
CA ARG A 42 -5.46 -1.42 -4.82
C ARG A 42 -3.95 -1.48 -4.93
N ASN A 43 -3.41 -0.95 -6.02
CA ASN A 43 -1.97 -0.99 -6.26
C ASN A 43 -1.19 -0.11 -5.29
N ILE A 44 -1.72 1.06 -4.96
CA ILE A 44 -1.10 1.93 -3.95
C ILE A 44 -1.04 1.22 -2.61
N LEU A 45 -2.14 0.59 -2.19
CA LEU A 45 -2.17 -0.17 -0.94
C LEU A 45 -1.17 -1.31 -0.93
N ARG A 46 -1.07 -2.05 -2.02
CA ARG A 46 -0.13 -3.17 -2.13
C ARG A 46 1.32 -2.72 -1.96
N VAL A 47 1.70 -1.65 -2.65
CA VAL A 47 3.07 -1.13 -2.55
C VAL A 47 3.36 -0.64 -1.13
N ALA A 48 2.45 0.14 -0.53
CA ALA A 48 2.63 0.67 0.81
C ALA A 48 2.75 -0.45 1.85
N VAL A 49 1.89 -1.46 1.77
CA VAL A 49 1.92 -2.60 2.69
C VAL A 49 3.24 -3.37 2.55
N TYR A 50 3.68 -3.58 1.31
CA TYR A 50 4.97 -4.22 1.08
C TYR A 50 6.10 -3.44 1.75
N GLU A 51 6.15 -2.14 1.52
CA GLU A 51 7.22 -1.29 2.04
C GLU A 51 7.23 -1.21 3.56
N MET A 52 6.06 -1.25 4.19
CA MET A 52 5.96 -1.17 5.65
C MET A 52 6.25 -2.50 6.35
N PHE A 53 5.83 -3.61 5.77
CA PHE A 53 5.80 -4.88 6.51
C PHE A 53 6.60 -6.03 5.87
N PHE A 54 6.89 -5.98 4.59
CA PHE A 54 7.48 -7.12 3.88
C PHE A 54 8.85 -6.85 3.26
N ALA A 55 9.22 -5.60 3.06
CA ALA A 55 10.51 -5.26 2.46
C ALA A 55 11.66 -5.60 3.40
N ALA A 56 12.81 -5.92 2.83
CA ALA A 56 14.03 -6.17 3.61
C ALA A 56 14.40 -4.95 4.46
N GLU A 57 14.28 -3.76 3.87
CA GLU A 57 14.45 -2.50 4.59
C GLU A 57 13.08 -1.82 4.64
N LYS A 58 12.41 -1.95 5.77
CA LYS A 58 11.06 -1.42 5.91
C LYS A 58 11.06 0.09 6.05
N LEU A 59 10.10 0.73 5.38
CA LEU A 59 9.89 2.16 5.56
C LEU A 59 9.17 2.42 6.87
N VAL A 60 9.50 3.55 7.49
CA VAL A 60 8.76 4.04 8.65
C VAL A 60 7.31 4.30 8.21
N PRO A 61 6.31 3.87 9.00
CA PRO A 61 4.90 4.00 8.59
C PRO A 61 4.50 5.40 8.14
N ASN A 62 4.91 6.44 8.86
CA ASN A 62 4.57 7.82 8.46
C ASN A 62 5.08 8.16 7.06
N VAL A 63 6.27 7.71 6.72
CA VAL A 63 6.86 7.96 5.39
C VAL A 63 6.07 7.20 4.33
N ALA A 64 5.80 5.92 4.57
CA ALA A 64 5.08 5.07 3.60
C ALA A 64 3.66 5.59 3.37
N ILE A 65 2.95 5.97 4.42
CA ILE A 65 1.59 6.48 4.31
C ILE A 65 1.58 7.83 3.59
N ASN A 66 2.49 8.74 3.93
CA ASN A 66 2.56 10.03 3.26
C ASN A 66 2.83 9.89 1.77
N GLU A 67 3.75 9.03 1.39
CA GLU A 67 4.03 8.76 -0.03
C GLU A 67 2.80 8.18 -0.74
N ALA A 68 2.13 7.23 -0.10
CA ALA A 68 0.93 6.61 -0.67
C ALA A 68 -0.18 7.64 -0.88
N VAL A 69 -0.40 8.51 0.09
CA VAL A 69 -1.41 9.57 0.00
C VAL A 69 -1.06 10.57 -1.11
N GLU A 70 0.20 10.95 -1.25
CA GLU A 70 0.63 11.87 -2.31
C GLU A 70 0.44 11.26 -3.71
N ILE A 71 0.76 9.99 -3.86
CA ILE A 71 0.51 9.28 -5.11
C ILE A 71 -1.00 9.22 -5.40
N ALA A 72 -1.79 8.97 -4.36
CA ALA A 72 -3.25 8.92 -4.50
C ALA A 72 -3.84 10.26 -4.97
N LYS A 73 -3.27 11.38 -4.54
CA LYS A 73 -3.70 12.71 -4.99
C LYS A 73 -3.45 12.93 -6.48
N ILE A 74 -2.40 12.30 -7.01
CA ILE A 74 -2.01 12.48 -8.42
C ILE A 74 -2.80 11.54 -9.33
N TYR A 75 -2.95 10.28 -8.95
CA TYR A 75 -3.48 9.22 -9.83
C TYR A 75 -4.86 8.72 -9.48
N GLY A 76 -5.34 8.99 -8.28
CA GLY A 76 -6.64 8.51 -7.83
C GLY A 76 -7.76 9.54 -8.04
N THR A 77 -8.93 9.23 -7.51
CA THR A 77 -10.05 10.16 -7.46
C THR A 77 -9.92 11.03 -6.21
N ASP A 78 -10.85 11.98 -6.03
CA ASP A 78 -10.86 12.86 -4.86
C ASP A 78 -10.95 12.09 -3.54
N ASP A 79 -11.56 10.91 -3.56
CA ASP A 79 -11.74 10.08 -2.35
C ASP A 79 -10.56 9.15 -2.07
N THR A 80 -9.71 8.88 -3.05
CA THR A 80 -8.62 7.93 -2.91
C THR A 80 -7.67 8.27 -1.77
N PRO A 81 -7.19 9.54 -1.61
CA PRO A 81 -6.28 9.87 -0.50
C PRO A 81 -6.86 9.55 0.86
N ARG A 82 -8.13 9.87 1.08
CA ARG A 82 -8.81 9.59 2.35
C ARG A 82 -8.93 8.10 2.61
N PHE A 83 -9.31 7.34 1.58
CA PHE A 83 -9.45 5.89 1.68
C PHE A 83 -8.12 5.23 2.03
N ILE A 84 -7.07 5.57 1.30
CA ILE A 84 -5.71 5.03 1.52
C ILE A 84 -5.24 5.35 2.93
N ASN A 85 -5.35 6.61 3.34
CA ASN A 85 -4.93 7.03 4.67
C ASN A 85 -5.70 6.27 5.77
N GLY A 86 -7.00 6.08 5.57
CA GLY A 86 -7.84 5.37 6.54
C GLY A 86 -7.43 3.91 6.70
N VAL A 87 -7.25 3.20 5.58
CA VAL A 87 -6.88 1.78 5.61
C VAL A 87 -5.49 1.59 6.23
N LEU A 88 -4.50 2.33 5.74
CA LEU A 88 -3.13 2.21 6.24
C LEU A 88 -3.00 2.65 7.68
N GLY A 89 -3.70 3.71 8.06
CA GLY A 89 -3.69 4.19 9.44
C GLY A 89 -4.24 3.16 10.42
N LYS A 90 -5.34 2.51 10.08
CA LYS A 90 -5.91 1.42 10.90
C LYS A 90 -4.92 0.26 11.04
N MET A 91 -4.30 -0.11 9.93
CA MET A 91 -3.34 -1.20 9.88
C MET A 91 -2.17 -0.95 10.84
N VAL A 92 -1.62 0.25 10.81
CA VAL A 92 -0.48 0.63 11.66
C VAL A 92 -0.90 0.66 13.14
N ARG A 93 -2.06 1.22 13.45
CA ARG A 93 -2.56 1.27 14.84
C ARG A 93 -2.80 -0.11 15.42
N SER A 94 -3.26 -1.04 14.61
CA SER A 94 -3.55 -2.41 15.05
C SER A 94 -2.30 -3.25 15.24
N ASP A 95 -1.21 -2.85 14.61
CA ASP A 95 0.04 -3.61 14.62
C ASP A 95 0.95 -3.27 15.82
N VAL A 96 0.55 -2.31 16.64
CA VAL A 96 1.31 -1.86 17.82
C VAL A 96 1.06 -2.78 19.00
#